data_e72258485b5247034b1a18e781e35127
#
_entry.id   e72258485b5247034b1a18e781e35127
#
_cell.length_a   1.000
_cell.length_b   1.000
_cell.length_c   1.000
_cell.angle_alpha   90.00
_cell.angle_beta   90.00
_cell.angle_gamma   90.00
#
_symmetry.space_group_name_H-M   'P 1'
#
loop_
_entity.id
_entity.type
_entity.pdbx_description
1 polymer ?
#
loop_
_entity_poly.entity_id
_entity_poly.type
_entity_poly.pdbx_seq_one_letter_code
_entity_poly.pdbx_strand_id
1 'polypeptide(L)'
;RYGADVNTTPVLVAELSDKDGLNSSGNGIGHDIMISIDNNPLYTYVLNNYFTSETGNYTKGRVKFEIPELPTGKHTLMFRAWDVKNNSSTVYLGFNVVDGLKPVLSVTPTQNPAKEHTTFVIQHDRPGDNVDVLLKVLSTDGREVWSTKTTDNTVSGVCMVDWNLSDANGAKLSSGIYMVYVMIEDAQGVGQTASTKLIIVRN
;
A
#
# COMPACT_ATOMS: atom_id res chain seq x y z
N ARG A 1 1.84 -9.00 3.61
CA ARG A 1 2.71 -9.75 4.57
C ARG A 1 2.74 -11.21 4.16
N TYR A 2 3.87 -11.88 4.35
CA TYR A 2 3.96 -13.33 4.14
C TYR A 2 3.03 -14.07 5.11
N GLY A 3 2.18 -14.96 4.57
CA GLY A 3 1.23 -15.77 5.36
C GLY A 3 0.00 -15.02 5.88
N ALA A 4 -0.29 -13.81 5.37
CA ALA A 4 -1.48 -13.07 5.79
C ALA A 4 -2.77 -13.73 5.29
N ASP A 5 -3.82 -13.68 6.11
CA ASP A 5 -5.18 -13.95 5.67
C ASP A 5 -5.73 -12.74 4.92
N VAL A 6 -6.37 -13.00 3.79
CA VAL A 6 -6.98 -11.98 2.92
C VAL A 6 -8.38 -12.45 2.49
N ASN A 7 -9.22 -11.52 2.06
CA ASN A 7 -10.53 -11.86 1.48
C ASN A 7 -10.38 -12.46 0.06
N THR A 8 -11.48 -12.87 -0.54
CA THR A 8 -11.50 -13.49 -1.88
C THR A 8 -11.11 -12.54 -3.01
N THR A 9 -11.13 -11.21 -2.79
CA THR A 9 -10.72 -10.17 -3.76
C THR A 9 -9.64 -9.27 -3.15
N PRO A 10 -8.42 -9.79 -2.95
CA PRO A 10 -7.39 -9.05 -2.23
C PRO A 10 -6.80 -7.93 -3.08
N VAL A 11 -6.30 -6.88 -2.42
CA VAL A 11 -5.59 -5.78 -3.09
C VAL A 11 -4.09 -5.95 -2.91
N LEU A 12 -3.39 -5.98 -4.05
CA LEU A 12 -1.93 -5.90 -4.08
C LEU A 12 -1.49 -4.44 -4.05
N VAL A 13 -0.62 -4.12 -3.09
CA VAL A 13 0.14 -2.86 -3.07
C VAL A 13 1.61 -3.22 -3.06
N ALA A 14 2.35 -2.75 -4.06
CA ALA A 14 3.79 -2.97 -4.18
C ALA A 14 4.51 -1.63 -4.44
N GLU A 15 5.53 -1.34 -3.64
CA GLU A 15 6.46 -0.25 -3.89
C GLU A 15 7.67 -0.77 -4.67
N LEU A 16 8.04 -0.06 -5.71
CA LEU A 16 9.16 -0.37 -6.56
C LEU A 16 10.19 0.77 -6.51
N SER A 17 11.46 0.41 -6.44
CA SER A 17 12.55 1.38 -6.56
C SER A 17 13.74 0.75 -7.27
N ASP A 18 14.33 1.51 -8.18
CA ASP A 18 15.57 1.14 -8.86
C ASP A 18 16.38 2.41 -9.17
N LYS A 19 17.68 2.38 -8.90
CA LYS A 19 18.58 3.54 -9.10
C LYS A 19 18.72 3.97 -10.57
N ASP A 20 18.57 3.03 -11.48
CA ASP A 20 18.72 3.26 -12.93
C ASP A 20 17.41 3.62 -13.60
N GLY A 21 16.27 3.42 -12.90
CA GLY A 21 14.91 3.69 -13.37
C GLY A 21 14.09 2.43 -13.61
N LEU A 22 12.81 2.56 -13.41
CA LEU A 22 11.86 1.45 -13.57
C LEU A 22 11.33 1.38 -15.02
N ASN A 23 11.30 0.18 -15.60
CA ASN A 23 10.65 -0.06 -16.88
C ASN A 23 9.13 -0.18 -16.67
N SER A 24 8.44 0.95 -16.65
CA SER A 24 6.99 1.01 -16.44
C SER A 24 6.17 0.85 -17.73
N SER A 25 6.81 1.02 -18.89
CA SER A 25 6.15 0.96 -20.20
C SER A 25 6.06 -0.46 -20.79
N GLY A 26 6.74 -1.45 -20.18
CA GLY A 26 6.82 -2.80 -20.74
C GLY A 26 7.58 -2.88 -22.06
N ASN A 27 8.49 -1.92 -22.33
CA ASN A 27 9.31 -1.95 -23.53
C ASN A 27 10.22 -3.18 -23.51
N GLY A 28 10.09 -3.99 -24.54
CA GLY A 28 10.76 -5.28 -24.68
C GLY A 28 9.80 -6.45 -24.41
N ILE A 29 9.94 -7.51 -25.19
CA ILE A 29 9.10 -8.71 -25.03
C ILE A 29 9.38 -9.35 -23.67
N GLY A 30 8.32 -9.48 -22.84
CA GLY A 30 8.39 -10.10 -21.51
C GLY A 30 8.96 -9.22 -20.40
N HIS A 31 9.17 -7.92 -20.64
CA HIS A 31 9.65 -6.96 -19.65
C HIS A 31 8.54 -6.21 -18.91
N ASP A 32 7.38 -6.84 -18.81
CA ASP A 32 6.25 -6.27 -18.07
C ASP A 32 6.42 -6.34 -16.55
N ILE A 33 5.82 -5.37 -15.87
CA ILE A 33 5.49 -5.52 -14.47
C ILE A 33 4.33 -6.52 -14.41
N MET A 34 4.52 -7.65 -13.71
CA MET A 34 3.52 -8.70 -13.72
C MET A 34 3.41 -9.44 -12.39
N ILE A 35 2.24 -10.03 -12.17
CA ILE A 35 2.05 -11.05 -11.15
C ILE A 35 1.57 -12.34 -11.77
N SER A 36 1.89 -13.44 -11.08
CA SER A 36 1.29 -14.75 -11.32
C SER A 36 0.95 -15.38 -9.97
N ILE A 37 -0.26 -15.91 -9.83
CA ILE A 37 -0.69 -16.60 -8.63
C ILE A 37 -0.70 -18.09 -8.91
N ASP A 38 -0.06 -18.86 -8.02
CA ASP A 38 0.09 -20.34 -8.10
C ASP A 38 0.70 -20.82 -9.42
N ASN A 39 1.47 -19.97 -10.09
CA ASN A 39 2.01 -20.24 -11.42
C ASN A 39 0.90 -20.60 -12.45
N ASN A 40 -0.31 -20.09 -12.26
CA ASN A 40 -1.46 -20.38 -13.09
C ASN A 40 -1.64 -19.28 -14.15
N PRO A 41 -1.65 -19.62 -15.45
CA PRO A 41 -1.86 -18.64 -16.53
C PRO A 41 -3.18 -17.85 -16.43
N LEU A 42 -4.23 -18.44 -15.83
CA LEU A 42 -5.53 -17.77 -15.62
C LEU A 42 -5.46 -16.66 -14.56
N TYR A 43 -4.49 -16.73 -13.68
CA TYR A 43 -4.24 -15.75 -12.61
C TYR A 43 -2.91 -15.02 -12.83
N THR A 44 -2.60 -14.72 -14.10
CA THR A 44 -1.42 -13.97 -14.50
C THR A 44 -1.86 -12.64 -15.09
N TYR A 45 -1.34 -11.53 -14.54
CA TYR A 45 -1.77 -10.17 -14.87
C TYR A 45 -0.57 -9.28 -15.17
N VAL A 46 -0.69 -8.47 -16.23
CA VAL A 46 0.26 -7.41 -16.57
C VAL A 46 -0.19 -6.13 -15.87
N LEU A 47 0.71 -5.50 -15.13
CA LEU A 47 0.41 -4.42 -14.18
C LEU A 47 0.99 -3.05 -14.59
N ASN A 48 1.53 -2.90 -15.80
CA ASN A 48 2.10 -1.64 -16.26
C ASN A 48 1.11 -0.47 -16.15
N ASN A 49 -0.17 -0.68 -16.49
CA ASN A 49 -1.24 0.32 -16.40
C ASN A 49 -1.67 0.64 -14.95
N TYR A 50 -1.26 -0.15 -13.99
CA TYR A 50 -1.55 0.02 -12.56
C TYR A 50 -0.34 0.59 -11.80
N PHE A 51 0.74 0.88 -12.54
CA PHE A 51 1.93 1.53 -11.98
C PHE A 51 1.76 3.05 -11.99
N THR A 52 2.09 3.67 -10.87
CA THR A 52 2.15 5.12 -10.73
C THR A 52 3.54 5.50 -10.24
N SER A 53 4.26 6.30 -11.02
CA SER A 53 5.55 6.86 -10.60
C SER A 53 5.36 7.90 -9.51
N GLU A 54 6.34 8.03 -8.65
CA GLU A 54 6.43 9.17 -7.73
C GLU A 54 6.64 10.46 -8.56
N THR A 55 5.97 11.55 -8.16
CA THR A 55 5.99 12.80 -8.93
C THR A 55 7.41 13.28 -9.20
N GLY A 56 7.76 13.41 -10.48
CA GLY A 56 9.09 13.84 -10.93
C GLY A 56 10.21 12.81 -10.73
N ASN A 57 9.88 11.56 -10.41
CA ASN A 57 10.88 10.54 -10.11
C ASN A 57 10.57 9.21 -10.86
N TYR A 58 11.37 8.91 -11.88
CA TYR A 58 11.26 7.67 -12.66
C TYR A 58 11.93 6.45 -11.99
N THR A 59 12.63 6.68 -10.87
CA THR A 59 13.34 5.62 -10.13
C THR A 59 12.49 4.98 -9.04
N LYS A 60 11.32 5.58 -8.73
CA LYS A 60 10.41 5.09 -7.70
C LYS A 60 8.96 5.15 -8.17
N GLY A 61 8.17 4.22 -7.71
CA GLY A 61 6.74 4.19 -7.95
C GLY A 61 6.07 3.03 -7.25
N ARG A 62 4.78 2.92 -7.46
CA ARG A 62 3.97 1.86 -6.84
C ARG A 62 2.97 1.27 -7.82
N VAL A 63 2.60 0.04 -7.53
CA VAL A 63 1.49 -0.67 -8.16
C VAL A 63 0.38 -0.83 -7.12
N LYS A 64 -0.86 -0.48 -7.50
CA LYS A 64 -2.08 -0.89 -6.78
C LYS A 64 -2.93 -1.69 -7.76
N PHE A 65 -3.24 -2.93 -7.41
CA PHE A 65 -4.02 -3.82 -8.26
C PHE A 65 -5.01 -4.63 -7.43
N GLU A 66 -6.28 -4.57 -7.81
CA GLU A 66 -7.35 -5.39 -7.22
C GLU A 66 -7.34 -6.74 -7.91
N ILE A 67 -6.90 -7.77 -7.17
CA ILE A 67 -6.83 -9.12 -7.71
C ILE A 67 -8.26 -9.64 -7.83
N PRO A 68 -8.67 -10.13 -9.01
CA PRO A 68 -9.98 -10.78 -9.17
C PRO A 68 -10.18 -11.93 -8.20
N GLU A 69 -11.44 -12.32 -8.04
CA GLU A 69 -11.83 -13.35 -7.08
C GLU A 69 -10.97 -14.61 -7.18
N LEU A 70 -10.43 -15.01 -6.03
CA LEU A 70 -9.62 -16.21 -5.86
C LEU A 70 -10.37 -17.25 -5.04
N PRO A 71 -10.13 -18.53 -5.29
CA PRO A 71 -10.61 -19.61 -4.42
C PRO A 71 -10.07 -19.48 -3.00
N THR A 72 -10.79 -20.01 -2.02
CA THR A 72 -10.31 -20.10 -0.64
C THR A 72 -9.13 -21.08 -0.53
N GLY A 73 -8.18 -20.75 0.35
CA GLY A 73 -7.01 -21.60 0.60
C GLY A 73 -5.69 -20.85 0.51
N LYS A 74 -4.59 -21.62 0.53
CA LYS A 74 -3.24 -21.07 0.47
C LYS A 74 -2.83 -20.82 -0.98
N HIS A 75 -2.29 -19.64 -1.20
CA HIS A 75 -1.82 -19.19 -2.50
C HIS A 75 -0.39 -18.65 -2.42
N THR A 76 0.30 -18.69 -3.56
CA THR A 76 1.62 -18.06 -3.73
C THR A 76 1.55 -17.07 -4.87
N LEU A 77 1.85 -15.81 -4.59
CA LEU A 77 1.98 -14.75 -5.58
C LEU A 77 3.46 -14.59 -5.94
N MET A 78 3.75 -14.61 -7.23
CA MET A 78 5.01 -14.17 -7.81
C MET A 78 4.80 -12.78 -8.38
N PHE A 79 5.63 -11.81 -7.98
CA PHE A 79 5.69 -10.46 -8.55
C PHE A 79 7.01 -10.27 -9.25
N ARG A 80 7.00 -9.77 -10.49
CA ARG A 80 8.21 -9.46 -11.25
C ARG A 80 8.13 -8.07 -11.85
N ALA A 81 9.25 -7.34 -11.77
CA ALA A 81 9.43 -6.04 -12.42
C ALA A 81 10.83 -5.95 -13.04
N TRP A 82 11.01 -4.98 -13.94
CA TRP A 82 12.24 -4.76 -14.69
C TRP A 82 12.73 -3.31 -14.52
N ASP A 83 14.04 -3.11 -14.56
CA ASP A 83 14.63 -1.80 -14.74
C ASP A 83 14.81 -1.43 -16.22
N VAL A 84 15.21 -0.20 -16.51
CA VAL A 84 15.48 0.27 -17.89
C VAL A 84 16.74 -0.34 -18.52
N LYS A 85 17.54 -1.06 -17.74
CA LYS A 85 18.76 -1.77 -18.20
C LYS A 85 18.52 -3.26 -18.46
N ASN A 86 17.26 -3.69 -18.43
CA ASN A 86 16.84 -5.08 -18.62
C ASN A 86 17.27 -6.05 -17.50
N ASN A 87 17.48 -5.56 -16.28
CA ASN A 87 17.56 -6.43 -15.12
C ASN A 87 16.17 -6.62 -14.51
N SER A 88 15.88 -7.83 -14.02
CA SER A 88 14.61 -8.11 -13.36
C SER A 88 14.79 -8.44 -11.89
N SER A 89 13.77 -8.07 -11.12
CA SER A 89 13.61 -8.52 -9.74
C SER A 89 12.33 -9.32 -9.61
N THR A 90 12.40 -10.43 -8.89
CA THR A 90 11.24 -11.32 -8.64
C THR A 90 11.10 -11.58 -7.15
N VAL A 91 9.88 -11.41 -6.65
CA VAL A 91 9.53 -11.63 -5.23
C VAL A 91 8.39 -12.63 -5.16
N TYR A 92 8.45 -13.53 -4.18
CA TYR A 92 7.38 -14.49 -3.90
C TYR A 92 6.74 -14.19 -2.55
N LEU A 93 5.40 -14.23 -2.50
CA LEU A 93 4.61 -13.96 -1.31
C LEU A 93 3.55 -15.05 -1.12
N GLY A 94 3.62 -15.79 -0.02
CA GLY A 94 2.56 -16.71 0.38
C GLY A 94 1.45 -15.98 1.13
N PHE A 95 0.19 -16.30 0.87
CA PHE A 95 -0.99 -15.77 1.57
C PHE A 95 -2.11 -16.82 1.61
N ASN A 96 -3.13 -16.57 2.43
CA ASN A 96 -4.25 -17.47 2.59
C ASN A 96 -5.55 -16.72 2.32
N VAL A 97 -6.37 -17.20 1.39
CA VAL A 97 -7.68 -16.64 1.07
C VAL A 97 -8.74 -17.26 1.96
N VAL A 98 -9.47 -16.43 2.69
CA VAL A 98 -10.52 -16.83 3.62
C VAL A 98 -11.84 -16.21 3.17
N ASP A 99 -12.87 -17.06 2.99
CA ASP A 99 -14.22 -16.60 2.67
C ASP A 99 -14.86 -15.86 3.84
N GLY A 100 -15.64 -14.82 3.54
CA GLY A 100 -16.32 -14.01 4.54
C GLY A 100 -15.40 -13.15 5.43
N LEU A 101 -14.10 -13.12 5.15
CA LEU A 101 -13.19 -12.21 5.83
C LEU A 101 -13.53 -10.77 5.42
N LYS A 102 -14.11 -10.02 6.35
CA LYS A 102 -14.32 -8.58 6.15
C LYS A 102 -13.09 -7.84 6.63
N PRO A 103 -12.53 -6.93 5.81
CA PRO A 103 -11.43 -6.10 6.28
C PRO A 103 -11.90 -5.26 7.46
N VAL A 104 -11.26 -5.45 8.61
CA VAL A 104 -11.41 -4.54 9.75
C VAL A 104 -10.57 -3.30 9.45
N LEU A 105 -11.02 -2.13 9.90
CA LEU A 105 -10.22 -0.92 9.73
C LEU A 105 -8.79 -1.15 10.22
N SER A 106 -7.85 -0.93 9.34
CA SER A 106 -6.42 -1.06 9.64
C SER A 106 -5.64 0.05 8.95
N VAL A 107 -4.50 0.40 9.54
CA VAL A 107 -3.52 1.31 8.93
C VAL A 107 -2.15 0.67 8.98
N THR A 108 -1.50 0.57 7.83
CA THR A 108 -0.18 -0.06 7.70
C THR A 108 0.73 0.88 6.92
N PRO A 109 1.86 1.32 7.48
CA PRO A 109 2.88 2.04 6.72
C PRO A 109 3.62 1.07 5.81
N THR A 110 3.88 1.46 4.56
CA THR A 110 4.64 0.66 3.60
C THR A 110 6.10 0.53 3.98
N GLN A 111 6.65 1.56 4.64
CA GLN A 111 8.00 1.56 5.20
C GLN A 111 7.94 1.77 6.71
N ASN A 112 8.45 0.78 7.46
CA ASN A 112 8.59 0.85 8.91
C ASN A 112 9.75 -0.06 9.36
N PRO A 113 10.93 0.50 9.65
CA PRO A 113 11.28 1.91 9.81
C PRO A 113 11.24 2.72 8.52
N ALA A 114 10.74 3.98 8.60
CA ALA A 114 10.70 4.93 7.50
C ALA A 114 11.90 5.89 7.56
N LYS A 115 12.48 6.23 6.40
CA LYS A 115 13.65 7.11 6.31
C LYS A 115 13.33 8.46 5.68
N GLU A 116 12.68 8.47 4.55
CA GLU A 116 12.37 9.68 3.77
C GLU A 116 10.88 9.93 3.62
N HIS A 117 10.12 8.87 3.39
CA HIS A 117 8.69 8.89 3.19
C HIS A 117 8.07 7.55 3.63
N THR A 118 6.77 7.49 3.74
CA THR A 118 5.98 6.26 3.83
C THR A 118 4.60 6.51 3.22
N THR A 119 3.97 5.47 2.72
CA THR A 119 2.55 5.49 2.34
C THR A 119 1.77 4.73 3.40
N PHE A 120 0.73 5.33 3.94
CA PHE A 120 -0.21 4.64 4.80
C PHE A 120 -1.25 3.94 3.94
N VAL A 121 -1.29 2.62 4.02
CA VAL A 121 -2.33 1.80 3.41
C VAL A 121 -3.42 1.60 4.47
N ILE A 122 -4.57 2.20 4.23
CA ILE A 122 -5.73 2.17 5.11
C ILE A 122 -6.76 1.24 4.46
N GLN A 123 -7.14 0.18 5.16
CA GLN A 123 -8.11 -0.80 4.69
C GLN A 123 -9.33 -0.76 5.59
N HIS A 124 -10.53 -0.74 5.01
CA HIS A 124 -11.80 -0.67 5.73
C HIS A 124 -12.86 -1.59 5.11
N ASP A 125 -13.94 -1.81 5.85
CA ASP A 125 -15.04 -2.74 5.52
C ASP A 125 -16.22 -2.09 4.76
N ARG A 126 -16.00 -0.91 4.18
CA ARG A 126 -17.03 -0.11 3.47
C ARG A 126 -16.64 0.17 2.02
N PRO A 127 -16.44 -0.88 1.20
CA PRO A 127 -16.03 -0.69 -0.20
C PRO A 127 -17.15 0.01 -0.99
N GLY A 128 -16.77 1.04 -1.75
CA GLY A 128 -17.68 1.82 -2.57
C GLY A 128 -18.49 2.89 -1.84
N ASP A 129 -18.49 2.92 -0.50
CA ASP A 129 -19.10 4.00 0.26
C ASP A 129 -18.19 5.24 0.27
N ASN A 130 -18.82 6.42 0.35
CA ASN A 130 -18.07 7.64 0.65
C ASN A 130 -17.78 7.69 2.16
N VAL A 131 -16.52 7.52 2.52
CA VAL A 131 -16.06 7.61 3.90
C VAL A 131 -15.05 8.73 4.06
N ASP A 132 -15.20 9.53 5.09
CA ASP A 132 -14.20 10.49 5.52
C ASP A 132 -13.09 9.76 6.26
N VAL A 133 -11.86 9.97 5.84
CA VAL A 133 -10.66 9.38 6.43
C VAL A 133 -9.83 10.48 7.07
N LEU A 134 -9.71 10.45 8.39
CA LEU A 134 -8.83 11.32 9.17
C LEU A 134 -7.62 10.52 9.63
N LEU A 135 -6.44 10.91 9.20
CA LEU A 135 -5.18 10.31 9.60
C LEU A 135 -4.37 11.31 10.45
N LYS A 136 -3.89 10.84 11.60
CA LYS A 136 -3.09 11.63 12.53
C LYS A 136 -1.81 10.91 12.91
N VAL A 137 -0.72 11.65 13.01
CA VAL A 137 0.55 11.17 13.56
C VAL A 137 0.86 11.93 14.84
N LEU A 138 1.09 11.19 15.90
CA LEU A 138 1.39 11.72 17.23
C LEU A 138 2.80 11.32 17.67
N SER A 139 3.48 12.19 18.36
CA SER A 139 4.69 11.89 19.11
C SER A 139 4.36 11.04 20.35
N THR A 140 5.38 10.48 20.99
CA THR A 140 5.22 9.59 22.17
C THR A 140 4.61 10.29 23.39
N ASP A 141 4.67 11.61 23.45
CA ASP A 141 4.01 12.46 24.47
C ASP A 141 2.55 12.80 24.13
N GLY A 142 2.03 12.25 23.01
CA GLY A 142 0.63 12.43 22.59
C GLY A 142 0.36 13.70 21.79
N ARG A 143 1.39 14.50 21.47
CA ARG A 143 1.23 15.72 20.66
C ARG A 143 1.05 15.36 19.19
N GLU A 144 0.04 15.94 18.53
CA GLU A 144 -0.15 15.84 17.10
C GLU A 144 1.00 16.57 16.37
N VAL A 145 1.71 15.84 15.51
CA VAL A 145 2.82 16.37 14.69
C VAL A 145 2.40 16.58 13.26
N TRP A 146 1.45 15.79 12.79
CA TRP A 146 0.89 15.90 11.44
C TRP A 146 -0.50 15.26 11.38
N SER A 147 -1.35 15.80 10.52
CA SER A 147 -2.64 15.20 10.20
C SER A 147 -3.09 15.55 8.79
N THR A 148 -3.96 14.72 8.23
CA THR A 148 -4.65 14.99 6.97
C THR A 148 -6.05 14.40 7.00
N LYS A 149 -6.95 15.03 6.24
CA LYS A 149 -8.29 14.51 5.98
C LYS A 149 -8.47 14.29 4.49
N THR A 150 -9.00 13.14 4.12
CA THR A 150 -9.35 12.80 2.75
C THR A 150 -10.66 12.02 2.74
N THR A 151 -11.25 11.83 1.57
CA THR A 151 -12.42 10.97 1.39
C THR A 151 -12.03 9.78 0.54
N ASP A 152 -12.42 8.58 0.95
CA ASP A 152 -12.29 7.37 0.13
C ASP A 152 -13.67 6.90 -0.35
N ASN A 153 -13.74 6.48 -1.60
CA ASN A 153 -14.91 5.86 -2.21
C ASN A 153 -14.53 4.67 -3.10
N THR A 154 -13.36 4.11 -2.84
CA THR A 154 -12.84 3.01 -3.66
C THR A 154 -13.67 1.74 -3.44
N VAL A 155 -13.96 1.03 -4.52
CA VAL A 155 -14.66 -0.27 -4.47
C VAL A 155 -13.85 -1.36 -3.77
N SER A 156 -12.55 -1.13 -3.62
CA SER A 156 -11.64 -2.03 -2.89
C SER A 156 -11.65 -1.81 -1.37
N GLY A 157 -12.19 -0.68 -0.87
CA GLY A 157 -12.05 -0.29 0.54
C GLY A 157 -10.60 -0.08 0.97
N VAL A 158 -9.72 0.31 0.02
CA VAL A 158 -8.29 0.56 0.31
C VAL A 158 -7.93 1.98 -0.12
N CYS A 159 -7.74 2.84 0.87
CA CYS A 159 -7.25 4.21 0.73
C CYS A 159 -5.74 4.26 0.96
N MET A 160 -5.04 5.11 0.20
CA MET A 160 -3.61 5.32 0.36
C MET A 160 -3.30 6.79 0.59
N VAL A 161 -2.47 7.07 1.61
CA VAL A 161 -2.06 8.42 1.98
C VAL A 161 -0.54 8.49 2.03
N ASP A 162 0.04 9.28 1.13
CA ASP A 162 1.48 9.51 1.09
C ASP A 162 1.90 10.56 2.12
N TRP A 163 3.03 10.31 2.77
CA TRP A 163 3.60 11.23 3.75
C TRP A 163 5.13 11.26 3.69
N ASN A 164 5.67 12.45 3.63
CA ASN A 164 7.10 12.71 3.50
C ASN A 164 7.83 12.85 4.85
N LEU A 165 7.23 12.39 5.94
CA LEU A 165 7.75 12.44 7.31
C LEU A 165 8.06 13.86 7.80
N SER A 166 7.24 14.84 7.40
CA SER A 166 7.32 16.23 7.85
C SER A 166 6.12 16.58 8.74
N ASP A 167 6.33 17.54 9.62
CA ASP A 167 5.25 18.12 10.43
C ASP A 167 4.32 19.02 9.57
N ALA A 168 3.32 19.62 10.21
CA ALA A 168 2.36 20.52 9.56
C ALA A 168 3.01 21.77 8.96
N ASN A 169 4.23 22.15 9.38
CA ASN A 169 4.98 23.30 8.86
C ASN A 169 5.99 22.89 7.77
N GLY A 170 6.05 21.60 7.41
CA GLY A 170 6.99 21.07 6.43
C GLY A 170 8.38 20.74 7.01
N ALA A 171 8.62 20.91 8.31
CA ALA A 171 9.87 20.54 8.94
C ALA A 171 9.95 19.02 9.10
N LYS A 172 11.10 18.43 8.74
CA LYS A 172 11.34 16.99 8.86
C LYS A 172 11.35 16.54 10.32
N LEU A 173 10.59 15.50 10.62
CA LEU A 173 10.58 14.90 11.95
C LEU A 173 11.90 14.20 12.26
N SER A 174 12.29 14.22 13.53
CA SER A 174 13.49 13.53 14.02
C SER A 174 13.29 12.01 14.10
N SER A 175 14.40 11.27 14.21
CA SER A 175 14.36 9.84 14.50
C SER A 175 13.59 9.59 15.81
N GLY A 176 12.71 8.59 15.80
CA GLY A 176 11.90 8.29 16.96
C GLY A 176 10.75 7.35 16.67
N ILE A 177 9.95 7.10 17.69
CA ILE A 177 8.70 6.33 17.61
C ILE A 177 7.54 7.32 17.55
N TYR A 178 6.61 7.05 16.64
CA TYR A 178 5.39 7.82 16.44
C TYR A 178 4.19 6.87 16.45
N MET A 179 3.07 7.37 16.95
CA MET A 179 1.80 6.65 16.86
C MET A 179 0.97 7.21 15.73
N VAL A 180 0.47 6.32 14.88
CA VAL A 180 -0.39 6.66 13.75
C VAL A 180 -1.81 6.24 14.09
N TYR A 181 -2.75 7.16 14.02
CA TYR A 181 -4.16 6.92 14.21
C TYR A 181 -4.91 7.21 12.93
N VAL A 182 -5.82 6.32 12.56
CA VAL A 182 -6.79 6.56 11.51
C VAL A 182 -8.19 6.46 12.09
N MET A 183 -9.04 7.38 11.68
CA MET A 183 -10.47 7.35 11.92
C MET A 183 -11.17 7.44 10.57
N ILE A 184 -12.15 6.58 10.36
CA ILE A 184 -13.09 6.69 9.24
C ILE A 184 -14.47 6.98 9.78
N GLU A 185 -15.24 7.77 9.03
CA GLU A 185 -16.61 8.14 9.36
C GLU A 185 -17.45 8.14 8.07
N ASP A 186 -18.63 7.55 8.11
CA ASP A 186 -19.59 7.59 7.00
C ASP A 186 -20.51 8.81 7.08
N ALA A 187 -21.36 8.97 6.07
CA ALA A 187 -22.33 10.07 5.99
C ALA A 187 -23.37 10.06 7.14
N GLN A 188 -23.51 8.97 7.86
CA GLN A 188 -24.37 8.81 9.02
C GLN A 188 -23.66 9.08 10.35
N GLY A 189 -22.36 9.40 10.32
CA GLY A 189 -21.56 9.66 11.50
C GLY A 189 -21.11 8.39 12.25
N VAL A 190 -21.23 7.22 11.60
CA VAL A 190 -20.73 5.95 12.19
C VAL A 190 -19.25 5.82 11.88
N GLY A 191 -18.44 5.86 12.94
CA GLY A 191 -16.99 5.86 12.84
C GLY A 191 -16.33 4.59 13.34
N GLN A 192 -15.12 4.32 12.83
CA GLN A 192 -14.19 3.30 13.31
C GLN A 192 -12.81 3.92 13.47
N THR A 193 -12.00 3.37 14.37
CA THR A 193 -10.63 3.82 14.59
C THR A 193 -9.66 2.66 14.58
N ALA A 194 -8.45 2.89 14.06
CA ALA A 194 -7.33 1.97 14.16
C ALA A 194 -6.04 2.74 14.41
N SER A 195 -5.03 2.05 14.91
CA SER A 195 -3.72 2.66 15.15
C SER A 195 -2.58 1.69 14.85
N THR A 196 -1.41 2.26 14.57
CA THR A 196 -0.17 1.51 14.39
C THR A 196 1.03 2.34 14.87
N LYS A 197 2.14 1.65 15.12
CA LYS A 197 3.41 2.28 15.46
C LYS A 197 4.24 2.51 14.20
N LEU A 198 4.81 3.69 14.06
CA LEU A 198 5.78 4.04 13.04
C LEU A 198 7.12 4.39 13.68
N ILE A 199 8.20 3.86 13.14
CA ILE A 199 9.57 4.19 13.52
C ILE A 199 10.16 5.05 12.40
N ILE A 200 10.66 6.25 12.73
CA ILE A 200 11.42 7.09 11.81
C ILE A 200 12.89 6.97 12.14
N VAL A 201 13.71 6.76 11.11
CA VAL A 201 15.17 6.71 11.21
C VAL A 201 15.77 7.71 10.24
N ARG A 202 16.55 8.67 10.75
CA ARG A 202 17.36 9.61 9.97
C ARG A 202 18.81 9.18 10.04
N ASN A 203 19.48 9.28 8.94
CA ASN A 203 20.95 9.11 8.89
C ASN A 203 21.62 10.42 9.27
#